data_b414ce781dc54af80abeafbea1b771d1
#
_entry.id   b414ce781dc54af80abeafbea1b771d1
#
_cell.length_a   1.000
_cell.length_b   1.000
_cell.length_c   1.000
_cell.angle_alpha   90.00
_cell.angle_beta   90.00
_cell.angle_gamma   90.00
#
_symmetry.space_group_name_H-M   'P 1'
#
loop_
_entity.id
_entity.type
_entity.pdbx_description
1 polymer ?
#
loop_
_entity_poly.entity_id
_entity_poly.type
_entity_poly.pdbx_seq_one_letter_code
_entity_poly.pdbx_strand_id
1 'polypeptide(L)'
;HIYPLRTVNKSPHIMKTVQLNHAQRELTVKIVYYGPGLSGKTTNLQMIHVRTQPDVRGRLLTLETHDDRTLFFDLLPVFFSTSSGFKVKVKLFTVPGQVIHNATRRIVLQGADAIAFIADGRRNAQSENNSYWKNLIENMRENALDPAQIPVVIQYNKLDLPDTRSEAELEDTRKKGREPVIGAIAIRCVGVLETLHTVLQLAFRSIELRSQISKNIGLSEREFLTQVFSRIDTTGTELAKYYPPPAATAGETRP
;
A
#
# COMPACT_ATOMS: atom_id res chain seq x y z
N HIS A 1 -4.94 4.47 -30.16
CA HIS A 1 -5.99 5.48 -30.10
C HIS A 1 -5.74 6.35 -28.87
N ILE A 2 -5.42 7.62 -29.15
CA ILE A 2 -5.16 8.68 -28.17
C ILE A 2 -6.52 9.25 -27.78
N TYR A 3 -6.90 9.15 -26.52
CA TYR A 3 -8.11 9.82 -26.02
C TYR A 3 -7.77 11.27 -25.64
N PRO A 4 -8.56 12.26 -26.06
CA PRO A 4 -8.30 13.67 -25.78
C PRO A 4 -8.60 13.99 -24.30
N LEU A 5 -7.71 14.80 -23.71
CA LEU A 5 -7.86 15.40 -22.38
C LEU A 5 -9.08 16.33 -22.41
N ARG A 6 -10.15 15.99 -21.68
CA ARG A 6 -11.23 16.91 -21.36
C ARG A 6 -10.73 17.92 -20.33
N THR A 7 -10.80 19.17 -20.67
CA THR A 7 -10.64 20.32 -19.76
C THR A 7 -11.65 20.23 -18.63
N VAL A 8 -11.18 19.97 -17.42
CA VAL A 8 -12.01 19.94 -16.20
C VAL A 8 -12.01 21.34 -15.60
N ASN A 9 -13.21 21.90 -15.47
CA ASN A 9 -13.51 23.17 -14.81
C ASN A 9 -13.02 23.14 -13.35
N LYS A 10 -12.15 24.08 -12.99
CA LYS A 10 -11.58 24.23 -11.64
C LYS A 10 -12.61 24.77 -10.67
N SER A 11 -13.25 23.89 -9.88
CA SER A 11 -13.73 24.26 -8.55
C SER A 11 -12.62 24.04 -7.53
N PRO A 12 -12.37 24.94 -6.57
CA PRO A 12 -11.33 24.77 -5.59
C PRO A 12 -11.80 23.81 -4.49
N HIS A 13 -11.82 22.50 -4.77
CA HIS A 13 -11.84 21.53 -3.69
C HIS A 13 -10.45 21.50 -3.10
N ILE A 14 -10.35 21.86 -1.82
CA ILE A 14 -9.15 21.77 -0.99
C ILE A 14 -8.73 20.30 -0.98
N MET A 15 -7.90 19.93 -1.97
CA MET A 15 -7.14 18.68 -1.92
C MET A 15 -6.26 18.80 -0.67
N LYS A 16 -6.52 17.94 0.33
CA LYS A 16 -5.59 17.81 1.45
C LYS A 16 -4.24 17.45 0.87
N THR A 17 -3.36 18.43 0.89
CA THR A 17 -1.95 18.35 0.48
C THR A 17 -1.31 17.13 1.12
N VAL A 18 -0.50 16.42 0.33
CA VAL A 18 0.56 15.54 0.82
C VAL A 18 1.05 16.05 2.17
N GLN A 19 1.22 15.18 3.16
CA GLN A 19 1.74 15.59 4.47
C GLN A 19 3.25 15.90 4.36
N LEU A 20 3.57 16.94 3.57
CA LEU A 20 4.89 17.53 3.48
C LEU A 20 4.97 18.67 4.48
N ASN A 21 5.72 18.46 5.56
CA ASN A 21 5.97 19.46 6.58
C ASN A 21 7.36 20.05 6.39
N HIS A 22 7.44 21.23 5.75
CA HIS A 22 8.71 21.91 5.49
C HIS A 22 9.41 22.35 6.79
N ALA A 23 8.66 22.76 7.82
CA ALA A 23 9.24 23.21 9.09
C ALA A 23 9.93 22.07 9.83
N GLN A 24 9.35 20.88 9.79
CA GLN A 24 9.92 19.67 10.40
C GLN A 24 10.80 18.88 9.43
N ARG A 25 10.89 19.29 8.15
CA ARG A 25 11.56 18.55 7.08
C ARG A 25 11.10 17.10 7.04
N GLU A 26 9.80 16.90 7.00
CA GLU A 26 9.17 15.56 7.04
C GLU A 26 8.19 15.37 5.88
N LEU A 27 8.29 14.22 5.21
CA LEU A 27 7.32 13.71 4.24
C LEU A 27 6.66 12.46 4.81
N THR A 28 5.34 12.43 4.90
CA THR A 28 4.60 11.22 5.25
C THR A 28 3.86 10.70 4.01
N VAL A 29 4.09 9.42 3.68
CA VAL A 29 3.38 8.68 2.62
C VAL A 29 2.46 7.66 3.29
N LYS A 30 1.17 7.73 3.00
CA LYS A 30 0.15 6.87 3.61
C LYS A 30 -0.40 5.86 2.60
N ILE A 31 -0.19 4.58 2.89
CA ILE A 31 -0.72 3.46 2.11
C ILE A 31 -1.77 2.73 2.93
N VAL A 32 -2.92 2.42 2.32
CA VAL A 32 -4.01 1.70 2.98
C VAL A 32 -4.23 0.35 2.30
N TYR A 33 -4.12 -0.72 3.08
CA TYR A 33 -4.47 -2.08 2.68
C TYR A 33 -5.97 -2.29 2.92
N TYR A 34 -6.72 -2.35 1.85
CA TYR A 34 -8.18 -2.46 1.84
C TYR A 34 -8.61 -3.85 1.34
N GLY A 35 -9.85 -4.26 1.63
CA GLY A 35 -10.40 -5.53 1.14
C GLY A 35 -11.22 -6.27 2.19
N PRO A 36 -11.85 -7.40 1.80
CA PRO A 36 -12.76 -8.15 2.65
C PRO A 36 -12.09 -8.73 3.91
N GLY A 37 -12.92 -9.23 4.81
CA GLY A 37 -12.48 -9.97 5.98
C GLY A 37 -11.59 -11.14 5.58
N LEU A 38 -10.59 -11.42 6.41
CA LEU A 38 -9.69 -12.58 6.22
C LEU A 38 -8.95 -12.63 4.87
N SER A 39 -8.98 -11.58 4.03
CA SER A 39 -8.26 -11.57 2.74
C SER A 39 -6.73 -11.58 2.88
N GLY A 40 -6.20 -11.32 4.08
CA GLY A 40 -4.75 -11.35 4.36
C GLY A 40 -4.10 -9.98 4.43
N LYS A 41 -4.85 -8.90 4.69
CA LYS A 41 -4.32 -7.54 4.89
C LYS A 41 -3.28 -7.49 6.02
N THR A 42 -3.65 -7.97 7.21
CA THR A 42 -2.77 -8.05 8.38
C THR A 42 -1.54 -8.93 8.12
N THR A 43 -1.73 -10.07 7.43
CA THR A 43 -0.64 -10.97 7.06
C THR A 43 0.39 -10.27 6.15
N ASN A 44 -0.07 -9.43 5.20
CA ASN A 44 0.84 -8.61 4.39
C ASN A 44 1.70 -7.70 5.27
N LEU A 45 1.11 -6.94 6.20
CA LEU A 45 1.86 -6.07 7.10
C LEU A 45 2.81 -6.82 8.01
N GLN A 46 2.39 -7.99 8.53
CA GLN A 46 3.25 -8.86 9.35
C GLN A 46 4.48 -9.33 8.56
N MET A 47 4.30 -9.76 7.31
CA MET A 47 5.42 -10.19 6.46
C MET A 47 6.35 -9.03 6.12
N ILE A 48 5.83 -7.86 5.80
CA ILE A 48 6.63 -6.64 5.59
C ILE A 48 7.41 -6.31 6.88
N HIS A 49 6.73 -6.37 8.04
CA HIS A 49 7.36 -6.09 9.32
C HIS A 49 8.53 -7.05 9.61
N VAL A 50 8.33 -8.36 9.43
CA VAL A 50 9.39 -9.36 9.66
C VAL A 50 10.57 -9.16 8.73
N ARG A 51 10.32 -8.78 7.47
CA ARG A 51 11.35 -8.56 6.45
C ARG A 51 12.05 -7.21 6.56
N THR A 52 11.51 -6.24 7.31
CA THR A 52 12.11 -4.91 7.48
C THR A 52 13.09 -4.91 8.65
N GLN A 53 14.24 -4.27 8.47
CA GLN A 53 15.26 -4.13 9.51
C GLN A 53 14.71 -3.44 10.76
N PRO A 54 15.08 -3.88 11.98
CA PRO A 54 14.54 -3.38 13.24
C PRO A 54 14.76 -1.88 13.49
N ASP A 55 15.86 -1.32 13.02
CA ASP A 55 16.27 0.08 13.21
C ASP A 55 15.40 1.10 12.43
N VAL A 56 14.74 0.66 11.35
CA VAL A 56 13.92 1.52 10.49
C VAL A 56 12.42 1.20 10.54
N ARG A 57 12.04 0.08 11.17
CA ARG A 57 10.62 -0.27 11.33
C ARG A 57 10.10 0.19 12.69
N GLY A 58 8.91 0.78 12.70
CA GLY A 58 8.17 0.98 13.94
C GLY A 58 7.53 -0.32 14.45
N ARG A 59 6.86 -0.22 15.59
CA ARG A 59 6.06 -1.34 16.08
C ARG A 59 4.85 -1.53 15.18
N LEU A 60 4.54 -2.79 14.86
CA LEU A 60 3.24 -3.13 14.30
C LEU A 60 2.21 -2.98 15.42
N LEU A 61 1.33 -1.99 15.27
CA LEU A 61 0.32 -1.67 16.27
C LEU A 61 -1.03 -2.18 15.79
N THR A 62 -1.64 -3.05 16.56
CA THR A 62 -3.06 -3.38 16.40
C THR A 62 -3.84 -2.53 17.40
N LEU A 63 -4.73 -1.68 16.92
CA LEU A 63 -5.54 -0.79 17.74
C LEU A 63 -6.94 -1.39 17.92
N GLU A 64 -7.27 -1.70 19.16
CA GLU A 64 -8.59 -2.16 19.59
C GLU A 64 -9.25 -1.04 20.41
N THR A 65 -10.51 -0.74 20.18
CA THR A 65 -11.25 0.19 21.04
C THR A 65 -12.15 -0.58 22.01
N HIS A 66 -12.20 -0.13 23.28
CA HIS A 66 -12.81 -0.82 24.41
C HIS A 66 -14.35 -0.76 24.46
N ASP A 67 -15.01 0.07 23.66
CA ASP A 67 -16.47 0.22 23.69
C ASP A 67 -17.12 -0.56 22.55
N ASP A 68 -17.43 -1.85 22.72
CA ASP A 68 -18.22 -2.72 21.82
C ASP A 68 -18.10 -2.48 20.31
N ARG A 69 -17.22 -1.60 19.89
CA ARG A 69 -16.86 -1.21 18.52
C ARG A 69 -15.39 -1.42 18.31
N THR A 70 -15.00 -2.64 18.09
CA THR A 70 -13.61 -3.01 17.82
C THR A 70 -13.12 -2.33 16.54
N LEU A 71 -12.38 -1.25 16.71
CA LEU A 71 -11.64 -0.60 15.62
C LEU A 71 -10.33 -1.34 15.42
N PHE A 72 -10.34 -2.41 14.64
CA PHE A 72 -9.11 -3.09 14.27
C PHE A 72 -8.51 -2.46 13.03
N PHE A 73 -7.37 -1.84 13.17
CA PHE A 73 -6.48 -1.58 12.05
C PHE A 73 -5.03 -1.77 12.52
N ASP A 74 -4.22 -2.31 11.62
CA ASP A 74 -2.80 -2.43 11.87
C ASP A 74 -2.09 -1.21 11.26
N LEU A 75 -1.09 -0.70 11.95
CA LEU A 75 -0.23 0.38 11.50
C LEU A 75 1.23 -0.08 11.57
N LEU A 76 1.90 -0.07 10.45
CA LEU A 76 3.34 -0.31 10.35
C LEU A 76 4.03 0.94 9.78
N PRO A 77 4.73 1.73 10.58
CA PRO A 77 5.56 2.81 10.08
C PRO A 77 6.96 2.31 9.70
N VAL A 78 7.47 2.77 8.56
CA VAL A 78 8.85 2.59 8.10
C VAL A 78 9.48 3.97 7.90
N PHE A 79 10.70 4.16 8.38
CA PHE A 79 11.38 5.46 8.41
C PHE A 79 12.70 5.43 7.66
N PHE A 80 13.02 6.49 6.95
CA PHE A 80 14.37 6.75 6.43
C PHE A 80 14.61 8.26 6.29
N SER A 81 15.88 8.65 6.06
CA SER A 81 16.24 10.04 5.77
C SER A 81 16.79 10.16 4.36
N THR A 82 16.43 11.23 3.67
CA THR A 82 16.96 11.54 2.33
C THR A 82 18.35 12.16 2.43
N SER A 83 19.08 12.17 1.32
CA SER A 83 20.34 12.90 1.19
C SER A 83 20.21 14.39 1.48
N SER A 84 19.05 14.99 1.17
CA SER A 84 18.69 16.37 1.48
C SER A 84 18.29 16.61 2.94
N GLY A 85 18.31 15.57 3.81
CA GLY A 85 17.99 15.66 5.23
C GLY A 85 16.49 15.72 5.57
N PHE A 86 15.61 15.38 4.63
CA PHE A 86 14.20 15.15 4.93
C PHE A 86 13.98 13.78 5.56
N LYS A 87 13.14 13.72 6.59
CA LYS A 87 12.67 12.46 7.17
C LYS A 87 11.47 11.98 6.37
N VAL A 88 11.52 10.77 5.85
CA VAL A 88 10.40 10.15 5.15
C VAL A 88 9.78 9.08 6.06
N LYS A 89 8.47 9.16 6.24
CA LYS A 89 7.67 8.16 6.95
C LYS A 89 6.73 7.49 5.95
N VAL A 90 6.88 6.20 5.75
CA VAL A 90 5.90 5.37 5.05
C VAL A 90 5.01 4.73 6.10
N LYS A 91 3.73 5.02 6.09
CA LYS A 91 2.74 4.48 7.01
C LYS A 91 1.82 3.51 6.29
N LEU A 92 1.89 2.24 6.64
CA LEU A 92 1.05 1.19 6.10
C LEU A 92 -0.09 0.90 7.08
N PHE A 93 -1.33 1.04 6.63
CA PHE A 93 -2.54 0.79 7.43
C PHE A 93 -3.34 -0.36 6.85
N THR A 94 -3.98 -1.16 7.69
CA THR A 94 -5.09 -2.03 7.27
C THR A 94 -6.43 -1.42 7.64
N VAL A 95 -7.50 -1.85 6.99
CA VAL A 95 -8.87 -1.54 7.40
C VAL A 95 -9.54 -2.79 7.98
N PRO A 96 -10.49 -2.64 8.92
CA PRO A 96 -11.28 -3.77 9.39
C PRO A 96 -12.09 -4.39 8.25
N GLY A 97 -12.04 -5.73 8.19
CA GLY A 97 -12.68 -6.49 7.12
C GLY A 97 -14.14 -6.87 7.40
N GLN A 98 -14.73 -6.49 8.53
CA GLN A 98 -16.12 -6.78 8.83
C GLN A 98 -17.05 -5.68 8.30
N VAL A 99 -18.24 -6.06 7.83
CA VAL A 99 -19.19 -5.13 7.19
C VAL A 99 -19.60 -3.99 8.12
N ILE A 100 -19.82 -4.28 9.42
CA ILE A 100 -20.26 -3.30 10.43
C ILE A 100 -19.30 -2.13 10.64
N HIS A 101 -18.02 -2.26 10.24
CA HIS A 101 -16.99 -1.24 10.47
C HIS A 101 -16.79 -0.27 9.30
N ASN A 102 -17.84 0.05 8.51
CA ASN A 102 -17.71 0.95 7.38
C ASN A 102 -17.22 2.36 7.77
N ALA A 103 -17.68 2.89 8.90
CA ALA A 103 -17.23 4.19 9.39
C ALA A 103 -15.71 4.20 9.67
N THR A 104 -15.18 3.12 10.25
CA THR A 104 -13.74 2.97 10.50
C THR A 104 -12.95 2.89 9.21
N ARG A 105 -13.40 2.10 8.23
CA ARG A 105 -12.75 2.05 6.90
C ARG A 105 -12.64 3.42 6.27
N ARG A 106 -13.69 4.24 6.38
CA ARG A 106 -13.72 5.61 5.89
C ARG A 106 -12.71 6.51 6.61
N ILE A 107 -12.63 6.42 7.95
CA ILE A 107 -11.64 7.17 8.74
C ILE A 107 -10.21 6.78 8.35
N VAL A 108 -9.93 5.49 8.22
CA VAL A 108 -8.58 5.00 7.85
C VAL A 108 -8.19 5.46 6.44
N LEU A 109 -9.14 5.56 5.49
CA LEU A 109 -8.87 6.04 4.13
C LEU A 109 -8.53 7.53 4.04
N GLN A 110 -8.87 8.35 5.05
CA GLN A 110 -8.60 9.79 5.00
C GLN A 110 -7.12 10.07 4.76
N GLY A 111 -6.83 10.84 3.72
CA GLY A 111 -5.47 11.22 3.36
C GLY A 111 -4.60 10.07 2.86
N ALA A 112 -5.17 8.99 2.34
CA ALA A 112 -4.42 7.93 1.66
C ALA A 112 -3.78 8.47 0.38
N ASP A 113 -2.52 8.15 0.16
CA ASP A 113 -1.78 8.48 -1.06
C ASP A 113 -1.89 7.38 -2.12
N ALA A 114 -2.05 6.13 -1.70
CA ALA A 114 -2.36 4.99 -2.55
C ALA A 114 -2.99 3.85 -1.74
N ILE A 115 -3.56 2.87 -2.44
CA ILE A 115 -4.31 1.77 -1.85
C ILE A 115 -3.81 0.44 -2.41
N ALA A 116 -3.59 -0.54 -1.54
CA ALA A 116 -3.44 -1.94 -1.90
C ALA A 116 -4.76 -2.66 -1.61
N PHE A 117 -5.49 -3.06 -2.64
CA PHE A 117 -6.72 -3.82 -2.51
C PHE A 117 -6.39 -5.31 -2.45
N ILE A 118 -6.53 -5.91 -1.28
CA ILE A 118 -6.22 -7.32 -1.03
C ILE A 118 -7.50 -8.14 -1.20
N ALA A 119 -7.62 -8.78 -2.34
CA ALA A 119 -8.70 -9.70 -2.69
C ALA A 119 -8.36 -11.13 -2.27
N ASP A 120 -9.35 -11.92 -1.92
CA ASP A 120 -9.19 -13.37 -1.77
C ASP A 120 -9.17 -14.00 -3.18
N GLY A 121 -8.14 -14.78 -3.50
CA GLY A 121 -7.92 -15.37 -4.82
C GLY A 121 -8.86 -16.52 -5.15
N ARG A 122 -9.62 -17.05 -4.19
CA ARG A 122 -10.57 -18.14 -4.42
C ARG A 122 -11.75 -17.68 -5.27
N ARG A 123 -12.22 -18.55 -6.17
CA ARG A 123 -13.34 -18.20 -7.07
C ARG A 123 -14.64 -17.92 -6.33
N ASN A 124 -14.92 -18.65 -5.24
CA ASN A 124 -16.10 -18.44 -4.42
C ASN A 124 -16.10 -17.10 -3.66
N ALA A 125 -14.97 -16.42 -3.53
CA ALA A 125 -14.85 -15.12 -2.89
C ALA A 125 -15.13 -13.93 -3.84
N GLN A 126 -15.42 -14.16 -5.11
CA GLN A 126 -15.61 -13.12 -6.12
C GLN A 126 -16.69 -12.10 -5.75
N SER A 127 -17.82 -12.56 -5.24
CA SER A 127 -18.94 -11.68 -4.86
C SER A 127 -18.54 -10.74 -3.71
N GLU A 128 -17.83 -11.26 -2.72
CA GLU A 128 -17.35 -10.47 -1.58
C GLU A 128 -16.27 -9.47 -2.03
N ASN A 129 -15.31 -9.91 -2.84
CA ASN A 129 -14.30 -9.01 -3.41
C ASN A 129 -14.96 -7.84 -4.16
N ASN A 130 -15.98 -8.12 -4.98
CA ASN A 130 -16.70 -7.09 -5.73
C ASN A 130 -17.46 -6.12 -4.81
N SER A 131 -18.07 -6.63 -3.74
CA SER A 131 -18.77 -5.82 -2.75
C SER A 131 -17.81 -4.85 -2.05
N TYR A 132 -16.62 -5.33 -1.65
CA TYR A 132 -15.60 -4.50 -1.01
C TYR A 132 -14.92 -3.52 -1.98
N TRP A 133 -14.82 -3.86 -3.25
CA TRP A 133 -14.37 -2.93 -4.28
C TRP A 133 -15.34 -1.76 -4.43
N LYS A 134 -16.63 -2.03 -4.53
CA LYS A 134 -17.66 -0.98 -4.56
C LYS A 134 -17.62 -0.11 -3.32
N ASN A 135 -17.52 -0.73 -2.13
CA ASN A 135 -17.40 -0.01 -0.86
C ASN A 135 -16.13 0.85 -0.79
N LEU A 136 -14.99 0.40 -1.34
CA LEU A 136 -13.80 1.23 -1.45
C LEU A 136 -14.08 2.50 -2.26
N ILE A 137 -14.67 2.37 -3.45
CA ILE A 137 -14.98 3.50 -4.34
C ILE A 137 -15.94 4.50 -3.67
N GLU A 138 -16.96 4.00 -2.97
CA GLU A 138 -17.90 4.82 -2.20
C GLU A 138 -17.18 5.59 -1.08
N ASN A 139 -16.39 4.89 -0.25
CA ASN A 139 -15.62 5.50 0.84
C ASN A 139 -14.57 6.49 0.35
N MET A 140 -13.96 6.26 -0.81
CA MET A 140 -13.05 7.24 -1.43
C MET A 140 -13.80 8.53 -1.75
N ARG A 141 -14.95 8.44 -2.42
CA ARG A 141 -15.79 9.62 -2.77
C ARG A 141 -16.23 10.39 -1.53
N GLU A 142 -16.67 9.69 -0.49
CA GLU A 142 -17.09 10.30 0.77
C GLU A 142 -15.94 11.01 1.51
N ASN A 143 -14.71 10.60 1.26
CA ASN A 143 -13.50 11.26 1.77
C ASN A 143 -12.92 12.33 0.82
N ALA A 144 -13.65 12.71 -0.24
CA ALA A 144 -13.17 13.59 -1.29
C ALA A 144 -11.85 13.11 -1.94
N LEU A 145 -11.62 11.79 -1.95
CA LEU A 145 -10.55 11.15 -2.69
C LEU A 145 -11.09 10.78 -4.08
N ASP A 146 -10.49 11.33 -5.12
CA ASP A 146 -10.88 11.00 -6.49
C ASP A 146 -10.36 9.61 -6.88
N PRO A 147 -11.24 8.61 -7.13
CA PRO A 147 -10.82 7.27 -7.54
C PRO A 147 -10.01 7.23 -8.85
N ALA A 148 -10.08 8.30 -9.66
CA ALA A 148 -9.28 8.41 -10.88
C ALA A 148 -7.85 8.90 -10.62
N GLN A 149 -7.58 9.49 -9.46
CA GLN A 149 -6.29 10.09 -9.11
C GLN A 149 -5.52 9.33 -8.03
N ILE A 150 -6.24 8.67 -7.11
CA ILE A 150 -5.61 7.84 -6.08
C ILE A 150 -5.29 6.47 -6.67
N PRO A 151 -4.01 6.10 -6.79
CA PRO A 151 -3.64 4.82 -7.38
C PRO A 151 -4.07 3.65 -6.49
N VAL A 152 -4.53 2.59 -7.15
CA VAL A 152 -4.90 1.33 -6.51
C VAL A 152 -4.10 0.20 -7.16
N VAL A 153 -3.55 -0.72 -6.34
CA VAL A 153 -2.96 -1.99 -6.76
C VAL A 153 -3.84 -3.11 -6.26
N ILE A 154 -4.19 -4.05 -7.10
CA ILE A 154 -4.99 -5.23 -6.72
C ILE A 154 -4.05 -6.41 -6.46
N GLN A 155 -4.15 -7.00 -5.27
CA GLN A 155 -3.47 -8.24 -4.93
C GLN A 155 -4.51 -9.36 -4.78
N TYR A 156 -4.44 -10.40 -5.61
CA TYR A 156 -5.18 -11.65 -5.37
C TYR A 156 -4.34 -12.56 -4.49
N ASN A 157 -4.71 -12.66 -3.23
CA ASN A 157 -3.99 -13.43 -2.21
C ASN A 157 -4.55 -14.86 -2.07
N LYS A 158 -3.80 -15.74 -1.40
CA LYS A 158 -4.15 -17.13 -1.11
C LYS A 158 -4.18 -18.04 -2.34
N LEU A 159 -3.32 -17.79 -3.30
CA LEU A 159 -3.25 -18.59 -4.54
C LEU A 159 -2.71 -20.01 -4.32
N ASP A 160 -2.29 -20.35 -3.10
CA ASP A 160 -1.91 -21.69 -2.65
C ASP A 160 -3.11 -22.55 -2.23
N LEU A 161 -4.30 -21.99 -2.13
CA LEU A 161 -5.51 -22.71 -1.74
C LEU A 161 -6.18 -23.37 -2.96
N PRO A 162 -7.05 -24.39 -2.73
CA PRO A 162 -7.84 -24.96 -3.80
C PRO A 162 -8.80 -23.96 -4.45
N ASP A 163 -9.13 -24.19 -5.72
CA ASP A 163 -10.10 -23.40 -6.50
C ASP A 163 -9.82 -21.89 -6.52
N THR A 164 -8.55 -21.56 -6.71
CA THR A 164 -8.10 -20.17 -6.88
C THR A 164 -8.01 -19.79 -8.37
N ARG A 165 -7.85 -18.49 -8.61
CA ARG A 165 -7.56 -17.95 -9.94
C ARG A 165 -6.23 -18.47 -10.45
N SER A 166 -6.20 -18.83 -11.71
CA SER A 166 -4.96 -19.17 -12.44
C SER A 166 -4.20 -17.91 -12.84
N GLU A 167 -2.92 -18.05 -13.17
CA GLU A 167 -2.12 -16.93 -13.71
C GLU A 167 -2.71 -16.38 -15.01
N ALA A 168 -3.30 -17.25 -15.87
CA ALA A 168 -3.98 -16.81 -17.09
C ALA A 168 -5.18 -15.90 -16.80
N GLU A 169 -5.96 -16.20 -15.75
CA GLU A 169 -7.09 -15.35 -15.32
C GLU A 169 -6.61 -14.02 -14.71
N LEU A 170 -5.48 -14.03 -13.99
CA LEU A 170 -4.86 -12.80 -13.49
C LEU A 170 -4.36 -11.93 -14.66
N GLU A 171 -3.71 -12.55 -15.65
CA GLU A 171 -3.25 -11.84 -16.85
C GLU A 171 -4.42 -11.25 -17.64
N ASP A 172 -5.51 -11.96 -17.74
CA ASP A 172 -6.74 -11.46 -18.37
C ASP A 172 -7.32 -10.25 -17.61
N THR A 173 -7.24 -10.27 -16.28
CA THR A 173 -7.65 -9.15 -15.43
C THR A 173 -6.73 -7.95 -15.64
N ARG A 174 -5.40 -8.14 -15.74
CA ARG A 174 -4.42 -7.09 -16.05
C ARG A 174 -4.72 -6.40 -17.38
N LYS A 175 -5.08 -7.18 -18.41
CA LYS A 175 -5.39 -6.64 -19.75
C LYS A 175 -6.69 -5.84 -19.81
N LYS A 176 -7.67 -6.21 -19.00
CA LYS A 176 -9.00 -5.57 -18.98
C LYS A 176 -9.09 -4.39 -18.01
N GLY A 177 -8.29 -4.41 -16.95
CA GLY A 177 -8.27 -3.41 -15.89
C GLY A 177 -7.30 -2.27 -16.15
N ARG A 178 -7.37 -1.26 -15.29
CA ARG A 178 -6.42 -0.13 -15.25
C ARG A 178 -5.41 -0.31 -14.12
N GLU A 179 -5.80 -1.01 -13.10
CA GLU A 179 -5.04 -1.24 -11.89
C GLU A 179 -4.04 -2.38 -12.08
N PRO A 180 -2.79 -2.24 -11.63
CA PRO A 180 -1.85 -3.36 -11.58
C PRO A 180 -2.42 -4.50 -10.75
N VAL A 181 -2.25 -5.74 -11.24
CA VAL A 181 -2.74 -6.96 -10.57
C VAL A 181 -1.56 -7.87 -10.23
N ILE A 182 -1.46 -8.28 -8.97
CA ILE A 182 -0.40 -9.13 -8.44
C ILE A 182 -1.02 -10.37 -7.80
N GLY A 183 -0.53 -11.55 -8.18
CA GLY A 183 -0.84 -12.79 -7.50
C GLY A 183 0.01 -12.95 -6.23
N ALA A 184 -0.57 -13.47 -5.14
CA ALA A 184 0.13 -13.57 -3.87
C ALA A 184 -0.20 -14.81 -3.04
N ILE A 185 0.77 -15.19 -2.22
CA ILE A 185 0.65 -16.14 -1.11
C ILE A 185 1.27 -15.44 0.10
N ALA A 186 0.49 -14.60 0.78
CA ALA A 186 1.03 -13.69 1.79
C ALA A 186 1.73 -14.40 2.93
N ILE A 187 1.24 -15.58 3.36
CA ILE A 187 1.87 -16.38 4.41
C ILE A 187 3.28 -16.87 4.06
N ARG A 188 3.63 -16.86 2.77
CA ARG A 188 4.97 -17.22 2.25
C ARG A 188 5.74 -16.01 1.75
N CYS A 189 5.23 -14.81 1.97
CA CYS A 189 5.77 -13.54 1.44
C CYS A 189 5.82 -13.46 -0.11
N VAL A 190 5.16 -14.34 -0.84
CA VAL A 190 5.07 -14.30 -2.31
C VAL A 190 4.08 -13.21 -2.71
N GLY A 191 4.48 -12.32 -3.61
CA GLY A 191 3.66 -11.19 -4.08
C GLY A 191 3.49 -10.05 -3.07
N VAL A 192 3.95 -10.19 -1.83
CA VAL A 192 3.80 -9.17 -0.76
C VAL A 192 4.69 -7.97 -1.01
N LEU A 193 5.98 -8.19 -1.25
CA LEU A 193 6.93 -7.12 -1.48
C LEU A 193 6.75 -6.50 -2.87
N GLU A 194 6.34 -7.26 -3.86
CA GLU A 194 5.97 -6.79 -5.19
C GLU A 194 4.74 -5.85 -5.13
N THR A 195 3.74 -6.18 -4.30
CA THR A 195 2.58 -5.31 -4.03
C THR A 195 3.03 -4.02 -3.34
N LEU A 196 3.87 -4.13 -2.31
CA LEU A 196 4.41 -2.96 -1.62
C LEU A 196 5.21 -2.06 -2.57
N HIS A 197 6.09 -2.64 -3.39
CA HIS A 197 6.88 -1.90 -4.37
C HIS A 197 5.98 -1.14 -5.33
N THR A 198 5.03 -1.83 -5.95
CA THR A 198 4.15 -1.24 -6.96
C THR A 198 3.28 -0.12 -6.37
N VAL A 199 2.70 -0.33 -5.18
CA VAL A 199 1.86 0.69 -4.55
C VAL A 199 2.67 1.91 -4.11
N LEU A 200 3.91 1.74 -3.62
CA LEU A 200 4.80 2.84 -3.26
C LEU A 200 5.27 3.63 -4.49
N GLN A 201 5.59 2.93 -5.58
CA GLN A 201 5.96 3.57 -6.84
C GLN A 201 4.83 4.44 -7.36
N LEU A 202 3.61 3.93 -7.40
CA LEU A 202 2.44 4.68 -7.85
C LEU A 202 2.08 5.82 -6.89
N ALA A 203 2.21 5.62 -5.57
CA ALA A 203 2.05 6.67 -4.58
C ALA A 203 3.04 7.82 -4.82
N PHE A 204 4.33 7.50 -5.01
CA PHE A 204 5.34 8.51 -5.30
C PHE A 204 4.99 9.32 -6.55
N ARG A 205 4.64 8.66 -7.66
CA ARG A 205 4.24 9.33 -8.91
C ARG A 205 3.03 10.23 -8.73
N SER A 206 2.02 9.77 -7.99
CA SER A 206 0.83 10.56 -7.69
C SER A 206 1.18 11.79 -6.82
N ILE A 207 2.07 11.64 -5.83
CA ILE A 207 2.55 12.74 -4.99
C ILE A 207 3.39 13.70 -5.80
N GLU A 208 4.28 13.21 -6.66
CA GLU A 208 5.13 14.03 -7.54
C GLU A 208 4.28 14.95 -8.44
N LEU A 209 3.23 14.42 -9.05
CA LEU A 209 2.32 15.20 -9.90
C LEU A 209 1.62 16.32 -9.12
N ARG A 210 1.32 16.10 -7.83
CA ARG A 210 0.61 17.08 -6.98
C ARG A 210 1.55 18.08 -6.29
N SER A 211 2.76 17.67 -5.95
CA SER A 211 3.62 18.39 -5.00
C SER A 211 5.05 18.61 -5.49
N GLN A 212 5.42 18.12 -6.67
CA GLN A 212 6.77 18.29 -7.25
C GLN A 212 7.89 17.99 -6.23
N ILE A 213 7.78 16.86 -5.52
CA ILE A 213 8.72 16.51 -4.43
C ILE A 213 10.16 16.38 -4.93
N SER A 214 10.39 15.93 -6.15
CA SER A 214 11.74 15.90 -6.74
C SER A 214 12.38 17.29 -6.77
N LYS A 215 11.60 18.33 -7.11
CA LYS A 215 12.06 19.71 -7.13
C LYS A 215 12.13 20.33 -5.73
N ASN A 216 11.12 20.09 -4.89
CA ASN A 216 10.96 20.78 -3.62
C ASN A 216 11.85 20.23 -2.50
N ILE A 217 12.15 18.91 -2.51
CA ILE A 217 12.95 18.26 -1.48
C ILE A 217 14.11 17.41 -2.03
N GLY A 218 14.32 17.40 -3.36
CA GLY A 218 15.42 16.67 -3.99
C GLY A 218 15.27 15.15 -3.93
N LEU A 219 14.05 14.61 -3.73
CA LEU A 219 13.80 13.18 -3.61
C LEU A 219 13.26 12.62 -4.94
N SER A 220 14.06 11.80 -5.64
CA SER A 220 13.63 11.09 -6.84
C SER A 220 12.87 9.79 -6.52
N GLU A 221 12.06 9.27 -7.46
CA GLU A 221 11.39 7.97 -7.35
C GLU A 221 12.39 6.84 -7.06
N ARG A 222 13.50 6.84 -7.78
CA ARG A 222 14.55 5.82 -7.60
C ARG A 222 15.14 5.88 -6.20
N GLU A 223 15.46 7.07 -5.70
CA GLU A 223 16.01 7.24 -4.35
C GLU A 223 15.00 6.79 -3.30
N PHE A 224 13.72 7.21 -3.42
CA PHE A 224 12.64 6.81 -2.52
C PHE A 224 12.53 5.29 -2.41
N LEU A 225 12.39 4.60 -3.55
CA LEU A 225 12.27 3.14 -3.57
C LEU A 225 13.54 2.45 -3.07
N THR A 226 14.72 2.94 -3.46
CA THR A 226 15.99 2.37 -3.00
C THR A 226 16.13 2.49 -1.49
N GLN A 227 15.79 3.64 -0.90
CA GLN A 227 15.87 3.84 0.56
C GLN A 227 14.92 2.91 1.32
N VAL A 228 13.69 2.70 0.82
CA VAL A 228 12.76 1.76 1.45
C VAL A 228 13.26 0.33 1.32
N PHE A 229 13.59 -0.11 0.11
CA PHE A 229 13.90 -1.53 -0.16
C PHE A 229 15.32 -1.94 0.24
N SER A 230 16.27 -1.01 0.41
CA SER A 230 17.57 -1.30 1.00
C SER A 230 17.50 -1.76 2.47
N ARG A 231 16.35 -1.53 3.11
CA ARG A 231 16.09 -1.89 4.52
C ARG A 231 15.12 -3.08 4.66
N ILE A 232 14.76 -3.70 3.54
CA ILE A 232 13.85 -4.85 3.49
C ILE A 232 14.63 -6.05 2.93
N ASP A 233 14.54 -7.19 3.61
CA ASP A 233 15.06 -8.44 3.07
C ASP A 233 14.20 -8.91 1.89
N THR A 234 14.71 -8.71 0.69
CA THR A 234 14.07 -9.07 -0.58
C THR A 234 14.42 -10.49 -1.04
N THR A 235 15.16 -11.27 -0.24
CA THR A 235 15.57 -12.64 -0.59
C THR A 235 14.37 -13.49 -1.00
N GLY A 236 14.51 -14.17 -2.14
CA GLY A 236 13.47 -15.05 -2.70
C GLY A 236 12.34 -14.31 -3.44
N THR A 237 12.48 -13.01 -3.70
CA THR A 237 11.55 -12.23 -4.52
C THR A 237 12.22 -11.75 -5.81
N GLU A 238 11.42 -11.37 -6.81
CA GLU A 238 11.94 -10.75 -8.04
C GLU A 238 12.65 -9.41 -7.79
N LEU A 239 12.32 -8.75 -6.68
CA LEU A 239 12.90 -7.48 -6.29
C LEU A 239 14.36 -7.58 -5.86
N ALA A 240 14.85 -8.78 -5.46
CA ALA A 240 16.24 -9.01 -5.09
C ALA A 240 17.23 -8.65 -6.22
N LYS A 241 16.78 -8.66 -7.48
CA LYS A 241 17.57 -8.24 -8.65
C LYS A 241 17.86 -6.73 -8.65
N TYR A 242 16.96 -5.93 -8.09
CA TYR A 242 17.01 -4.47 -8.08
C TYR A 242 17.45 -3.92 -6.72
N TYR A 243 17.07 -4.61 -5.66
CA TYR A 243 17.33 -4.24 -4.26
C TYR A 243 17.91 -5.46 -3.56
N PRO A 244 19.23 -5.69 -3.67
CA PRO A 244 19.85 -6.83 -2.99
C PRO A 244 19.62 -6.72 -1.48
N PRO A 245 19.42 -7.87 -0.80
CA PRO A 245 19.21 -7.89 0.64
C PRO A 245 20.38 -7.19 1.35
N PRO A 246 20.12 -6.50 2.46
CA PRO A 246 21.17 -5.87 3.24
C PRO A 246 22.20 -6.92 3.66
N ALA A 247 23.50 -6.56 3.56
CA ALA A 247 24.57 -7.44 4.01
C ALA A 247 24.29 -7.85 5.46
N ALA A 248 24.40 -9.15 5.76
CA ALA A 248 24.24 -9.65 7.11
C ALA A 248 25.23 -8.90 8.01
N THR A 249 24.73 -8.19 9.02
CA THR A 249 25.57 -7.63 10.06
C THR A 249 26.28 -8.80 10.75
N ALA A 250 27.60 -8.88 10.58
CA ALA A 250 28.40 -9.88 11.24
C ALA A 250 28.23 -9.71 12.76
N GLY A 251 27.45 -10.58 13.41
CA GLY A 251 27.30 -10.51 14.86
C GLY A 251 26.09 -11.20 15.49
N GLU A 252 25.13 -11.75 14.75
CA GLU A 252 24.09 -12.55 15.40
C GLU A 252 24.10 -14.00 14.89
N THR A 253 24.88 -14.83 15.58
CA THR A 253 24.67 -16.29 15.58
C THR A 253 23.27 -16.53 16.17
N ARG A 254 22.33 -16.93 15.33
CA ARG A 254 21.03 -17.41 15.79
C ARG A 254 21.24 -18.67 16.63
N PRO A 255 20.64 -18.75 17.82
CA PRO A 255 20.58 -19.99 18.59
C PRO A 255 19.67 -21.04 17.92
#